data_4351a423430cfccfc61b522356c7351c
#
_entry.id   4351a423430cfccfc61b522356c7351c
#
_cell.length_a   1.000
_cell.length_b   1.000
_cell.length_c   1.000
_cell.angle_alpha   90.00
_cell.angle_beta   90.00
_cell.angle_gamma   90.00
#
_symmetry.space_group_name_H-M   'P 1'
#
loop_
_entity.id
_entity.type
_entity.pdbx_description
1 polymer ?
#
loop_
_entity_poly.entity_id
_entity_poly.type
_entity_poly.pdbx_seq_one_letter_code
_entity_poly.pdbx_strand_id
1 'polypeptide(L)'
;GIITDRFDIRKPIDLEVEFDVVKAGHIFVPVFNLYNEEDVLVFIAHDRDQAWQRTPRPTGRYTSTARIPGNWLAEGMMSVSSLMMTEDPFRMHAHAPRTIGFRVDDSGTGDSARGDFHGRWPGVVRPLLEWRTKYLPA
;
A
#
# COMPACT_ATOMS: atom_id res chain seq x y z
N GLY A 1 6.85 -3.31 -21.15
CA GLY A 1 7.59 -3.70 -19.98
C GLY A 1 7.13 -2.92 -18.76
N ILE A 2 7.22 -3.54 -17.62
CA ILE A 2 6.87 -2.90 -16.36
C ILE A 2 8.05 -2.06 -15.91
N ILE A 3 7.83 -0.76 -15.73
CA ILE A 3 8.82 0.11 -15.12
C ILE A 3 8.80 -0.17 -13.62
N THR A 4 9.95 -0.53 -13.07
CA THR A 4 10.05 -0.86 -11.66
C THR A 4 10.86 0.21 -10.95
N ASP A 5 10.20 0.97 -10.09
CA ASP A 5 10.87 1.86 -9.14
C ASP A 5 11.38 1.03 -7.95
N ARG A 6 12.47 1.52 -7.36
CA ARG A 6 13.06 0.91 -6.17
C ARG A 6 12.89 1.83 -4.99
N PHE A 7 12.47 1.26 -3.87
CA PHE A 7 12.27 1.99 -2.62
C PHE A 7 13.05 1.34 -1.50
N ASP A 8 13.66 2.17 -0.69
CA ASP A 8 14.29 1.72 0.56
C ASP A 8 13.19 1.32 1.54
N ILE A 9 13.32 0.15 2.18
CA ILE A 9 12.34 -0.37 3.13
C ILE A 9 12.04 0.61 4.27
N ARG A 10 12.99 1.51 4.57
CA ARG A 10 12.84 2.52 5.64
C ARG A 10 12.00 3.72 5.23
N LYS A 11 11.74 3.90 3.95
CA LYS A 11 11.05 5.09 3.42
C LYS A 11 9.58 4.81 3.17
N PRO A 12 8.72 5.81 3.35
CA PRO A 12 7.31 5.66 2.97
C PRO A 12 7.16 5.59 1.45
N ILE A 13 6.11 4.92 1.02
CA ILE A 13 5.78 4.76 -0.41
C ILE A 13 4.36 5.28 -0.61
N ASP A 14 4.19 6.20 -1.55
CA ASP A 14 2.89 6.72 -1.90
C ASP A 14 2.33 5.99 -3.12
N LEU A 15 1.14 5.42 -2.96
CA LEU A 15 0.35 4.88 -4.07
C LEU A 15 -0.67 5.93 -4.47
N GLU A 16 -0.71 6.28 -5.74
CA GLU A 16 -1.55 7.35 -6.22
C GLU A 16 -2.41 6.86 -7.38
N VAL A 17 -3.69 7.23 -7.37
CA VAL A 17 -4.60 7.02 -8.49
C VAL A 17 -5.29 8.32 -8.84
N GLU A 18 -5.34 8.60 -10.15
CA GLU A 18 -6.05 9.74 -10.72
C GLU A 18 -7.28 9.21 -11.47
N PHE A 19 -8.43 9.86 -11.25
CA PHE A 19 -9.66 9.44 -11.90
C PHE A 19 -10.58 10.63 -12.11
N ASP A 20 -11.47 10.50 -13.11
CA ASP A 20 -12.45 11.51 -13.44
C ASP A 20 -13.85 11.03 -13.04
N VAL A 21 -14.59 11.89 -12.34
CA VAL A 21 -16.02 11.68 -12.08
C VAL A 21 -16.77 12.43 -13.18
N VAL A 22 -17.47 11.69 -14.02
CA VAL A 22 -18.21 12.25 -15.15
C VAL A 22 -19.69 12.46 -14.84
N LYS A 23 -20.21 11.79 -13.79
CA LYS A 23 -21.58 11.94 -13.34
C LYS A 23 -21.59 12.04 -11.82
N ALA A 24 -22.08 13.16 -11.31
CA ALA A 24 -22.16 13.40 -9.86
C ALA A 24 -23.22 12.53 -9.18
N GLY A 25 -23.16 12.44 -7.88
CA GLY A 25 -24.18 11.80 -7.04
C GLY A 25 -23.83 10.44 -6.49
N HIS A 26 -22.68 9.87 -6.88
CA HIS A 26 -22.21 8.59 -6.38
C HIS A 26 -21.13 8.77 -5.32
N ILE A 27 -21.14 7.87 -4.34
CA ILE A 27 -20.09 7.80 -3.31
C ILE A 27 -19.03 6.84 -3.84
N PHE A 28 -17.95 7.40 -4.38
CA PHE A 28 -16.85 6.61 -4.94
C PHE A 28 -15.82 6.28 -3.87
N VAL A 29 -15.31 5.06 -3.92
CA VAL A 29 -14.26 4.59 -3.03
C VAL A 29 -13.14 4.00 -3.87
N PRO A 30 -12.02 4.71 -4.03
CA PRO A 30 -10.81 4.13 -4.60
C PRO A 30 -10.24 3.04 -3.69
N VAL A 31 -9.75 1.97 -4.31
CA VAL A 31 -9.23 0.80 -3.60
C VAL A 31 -7.90 0.38 -4.20
N PHE A 32 -6.92 0.09 -3.37
CA PHE A 32 -5.67 -0.54 -3.77
C PHE A 32 -5.57 -1.93 -3.18
N ASN A 33 -5.15 -2.89 -4.02
CA ASN A 33 -4.74 -4.22 -3.57
C ASN A 33 -3.24 -4.35 -3.84
N LEU A 34 -2.49 -4.72 -2.83
CA LEU A 34 -1.05 -4.93 -2.94
C LEU A 34 -0.75 -6.42 -2.88
N TYR A 35 0.07 -6.90 -3.81
CA TYR A 35 0.53 -8.28 -3.88
C TYR A 35 2.05 -8.34 -3.82
N ASN A 36 2.57 -9.40 -3.21
CA ASN A 36 4.01 -9.64 -3.23
C ASN A 36 4.40 -10.47 -4.47
N GLU A 37 5.68 -10.82 -4.59
CA GLU A 37 6.20 -11.56 -5.74
C GLU A 37 5.73 -13.01 -5.80
N GLU A 38 5.15 -13.53 -4.73
CA GLU A 38 4.56 -14.87 -4.67
C GLU A 38 3.05 -14.82 -4.93
N ASP A 39 2.53 -13.70 -5.42
CA ASP A 39 1.11 -13.46 -5.67
C ASP A 39 0.24 -13.50 -4.41
N VAL A 40 0.83 -13.30 -3.25
CA VAL A 40 0.08 -13.22 -2.00
C VAL A 40 -0.47 -11.80 -1.84
N LEU A 41 -1.75 -11.70 -1.55
CA LEU A 41 -2.38 -10.42 -1.21
C LEU A 41 -1.84 -9.94 0.13
N VAL A 42 -1.10 -8.83 0.11
CA VAL A 42 -0.50 -8.25 1.31
C VAL A 42 -1.55 -7.45 2.08
N PHE A 43 -2.26 -6.58 1.37
CA PHE A 43 -3.35 -5.81 1.96
C PHE A 43 -4.32 -5.29 0.90
N ILE A 44 -5.49 -4.91 1.37
CA ILE A 44 -6.48 -4.12 0.65
C ILE A 44 -6.64 -2.80 1.40
N ALA A 45 -6.57 -1.69 0.68
CA ALA A 45 -6.75 -0.37 1.26
C ALA A 45 -7.87 0.38 0.53
N HIS A 46 -8.83 0.87 1.29
CA HIS A 46 -9.91 1.72 0.80
C HIS A 46 -9.57 3.18 1.13
N ASP A 47 -9.92 4.10 0.23
CA ASP A 47 -9.79 5.52 0.51
C ASP A 47 -10.69 5.88 1.70
N ARG A 48 -10.08 6.28 2.79
CA ARG A 48 -10.76 6.65 4.03
C ARG A 48 -10.62 8.13 4.35
N ASP A 49 -10.33 8.95 3.35
CA ASP A 49 -10.24 10.39 3.53
C ASP A 49 -11.56 10.90 4.06
N GLN A 50 -11.54 11.51 5.25
CA GLN A 50 -12.76 11.97 5.94
C GLN A 50 -13.51 13.03 5.15
N ALA A 51 -12.81 13.79 4.32
CA ALA A 51 -13.44 14.81 3.48
C ALA A 51 -14.41 14.19 2.45
N TRP A 52 -14.16 12.93 2.06
CA TRP A 52 -14.95 12.27 1.02
C TRP A 52 -15.73 11.06 1.51
N GLN A 53 -15.49 10.63 2.74
CA GLN A 53 -16.16 9.46 3.29
C GLN A 53 -17.66 9.71 3.35
N ARG A 54 -18.44 8.80 2.73
CA ARG A 54 -19.91 8.88 2.64
C ARG A 54 -20.39 10.15 1.94
N THR A 55 -19.55 10.76 1.14
CA THR A 55 -19.87 12.01 0.45
C THR A 55 -19.90 11.77 -1.05
N PRO A 56 -21.04 12.04 -1.72
CA PRO A 56 -21.08 11.98 -3.18
C PRO A 56 -20.09 12.96 -3.78
N ARG A 57 -19.37 12.52 -4.82
CA ARG A 57 -18.33 13.35 -5.44
C ARG A 57 -18.91 14.14 -6.60
N PRO A 58 -18.70 15.47 -6.65
CA PRO A 58 -19.02 16.27 -7.82
C PRO A 58 -18.20 15.84 -9.04
N THR A 59 -18.65 16.23 -10.23
CA THR A 59 -17.88 16.03 -11.45
C THR A 59 -16.54 16.74 -11.34
N GLY A 60 -15.50 16.11 -11.86
CA GLY A 60 -14.16 16.67 -11.84
C GLY A 60 -13.09 15.59 -11.79
N ARG A 61 -11.86 16.04 -11.66
CA ARG A 61 -10.69 15.16 -11.56
C ARG A 61 -10.22 15.07 -10.12
N TYR A 62 -9.94 13.85 -9.70
CA TYR A 62 -9.50 13.53 -8.35
C TYR A 62 -8.18 12.79 -8.38
N THR A 63 -7.38 13.04 -7.36
CA THR A 63 -6.15 12.27 -7.11
C THR A 63 -6.24 11.73 -5.69
N SER A 64 -6.25 10.41 -5.55
CA SER A 64 -6.25 9.76 -4.24
C SER A 64 -4.90 9.14 -3.99
N THR A 65 -4.34 9.41 -2.82
CA THR A 65 -3.00 8.93 -2.44
C THR A 65 -3.09 8.17 -1.14
N ALA A 66 -2.54 6.95 -1.14
CA ALA A 66 -2.38 6.14 0.06
C ALA A 66 -0.89 6.05 0.39
N ARG A 67 -0.52 6.36 1.63
CA ARG A 67 0.88 6.30 2.07
C ARG A 67 1.12 5.04 2.87
N ILE A 68 2.03 4.21 2.38
CA ILE A 68 2.51 3.04 3.10
C ILE A 68 3.67 3.50 3.97
N PRO A 69 3.61 3.33 5.30
CA PRO A 69 4.70 3.74 6.16
C PRO A 69 6.00 3.02 5.83
N GLY A 70 7.13 3.66 6.08
CA GLY A 70 8.41 2.97 6.04
C GLY A 70 8.49 1.89 7.12
N ASN A 71 9.39 0.93 6.94
CA ASN A 71 9.58 -0.18 7.88
C ASN A 71 8.29 -0.99 8.13
N TRP A 72 7.56 -1.27 7.06
CA TRP A 72 6.31 -2.01 7.14
C TRP A 72 6.25 -3.17 6.15
N LEU A 73 6.59 -2.94 4.88
CA LEU A 73 6.60 -3.99 3.86
C LEU A 73 7.84 -4.88 3.98
N ALA A 74 7.71 -6.14 3.60
CA ALA A 74 8.86 -7.01 3.37
C ALA A 74 9.62 -6.56 2.11
N GLU A 75 10.88 -6.94 1.99
CA GLU A 75 11.65 -6.70 0.77
C GLU A 75 11.16 -7.60 -0.37
N GLY A 76 11.35 -7.16 -1.60
CA GLY A 76 11.01 -7.90 -2.80
C GLY A 76 10.15 -7.11 -3.75
N MET A 77 9.70 -7.77 -4.81
CA MET A 77 8.84 -7.18 -5.82
C MET A 77 7.40 -7.13 -5.34
N MET A 78 6.78 -5.97 -5.54
CA MET A 78 5.38 -5.74 -5.23
C MET A 78 4.63 -5.34 -6.49
N SER A 79 3.36 -5.70 -6.56
CA SER A 79 2.48 -5.25 -7.64
C SER A 79 1.17 -4.72 -7.07
N VAL A 80 0.59 -3.74 -7.75
CA VAL A 80 -0.58 -3.02 -7.29
C VAL A 80 -1.70 -3.14 -8.30
N SER A 81 -2.88 -3.51 -7.82
CA SER A 81 -4.14 -3.35 -8.56
C SER A 81 -4.90 -2.17 -7.97
N SER A 82 -5.54 -1.39 -8.81
CA SER A 82 -6.44 -0.34 -8.37
C SER A 82 -7.87 -0.64 -8.83
N LEU A 83 -8.82 -0.31 -7.98
CA LEU A 83 -10.24 -0.52 -8.25
C LEU A 83 -10.99 0.74 -7.88
N MET A 84 -12.13 0.93 -8.53
CA MET A 84 -13.07 1.98 -8.18
C MET A 84 -14.41 1.33 -7.88
N MET A 85 -14.91 1.51 -6.67
CA MET A 85 -16.21 0.99 -6.30
C MET A 85 -17.11 2.10 -5.80
N THR A 86 -18.42 1.82 -5.77
CA THR A 86 -19.40 2.64 -5.07
C THR A 86 -20.03 1.83 -3.96
N GLU A 87 -20.50 2.54 -2.93
CA GLU A 87 -21.32 1.97 -1.86
C GLU A 87 -22.76 2.47 -2.05
N ASP A 88 -23.73 1.66 -1.62
CA ASP A 88 -25.15 1.95 -1.62
C ASP A 88 -25.74 2.40 -2.97
N PRO A 89 -25.81 1.54 -3.98
CA PRO A 89 -25.47 0.11 -3.97
C PRO A 89 -23.99 -0.14 -4.21
N PHE A 90 -23.50 -1.27 -3.72
CA PHE A 90 -22.15 -1.71 -4.01
C PHE A 90 -22.01 -2.07 -5.49
N ARG A 91 -21.07 -1.44 -6.17
CA ARG A 91 -20.71 -1.75 -7.56
C ARG A 91 -19.23 -1.51 -7.79
N MET A 92 -18.63 -2.37 -8.60
CA MET A 92 -17.28 -2.16 -9.10
C MET A 92 -17.37 -1.46 -10.46
N HIS A 93 -16.83 -0.25 -10.56
CA HIS A 93 -16.94 0.56 -11.79
C HIS A 93 -15.72 0.46 -12.68
N ALA A 94 -14.54 0.26 -12.10
CA ALA A 94 -13.29 0.17 -12.85
C ALA A 94 -12.31 -0.72 -12.10
N HIS A 95 -11.48 -1.41 -12.86
CA HIS A 95 -10.44 -2.28 -12.30
C HIS A 95 -9.21 -2.20 -13.20
N ALA A 96 -8.10 -1.72 -12.65
CA ALA A 96 -6.80 -1.78 -13.28
C ALA A 96 -6.01 -2.91 -12.60
N PRO A 97 -5.87 -4.07 -13.24
CA PRO A 97 -5.10 -5.16 -12.66
C PRO A 97 -3.62 -4.80 -12.60
N ARG A 98 -2.84 -5.56 -11.91
CA ARG A 98 -1.43 -5.37 -11.54
C ARG A 98 -0.54 -4.85 -12.68
N THR A 99 -0.74 -3.60 -13.10
CA THR A 99 0.01 -2.95 -14.15
C THR A 99 1.19 -2.14 -13.62
N ILE A 100 1.21 -1.88 -12.32
CA ILE A 100 2.25 -1.12 -11.64
C ILE A 100 2.98 -2.05 -10.69
N GLY A 101 4.30 -2.03 -10.77
CA GLY A 101 5.16 -2.78 -9.87
C GLY A 101 6.26 -1.91 -9.30
N PHE A 102 6.73 -2.26 -8.12
CA PHE A 102 7.88 -1.63 -7.50
C PHE A 102 8.65 -2.66 -6.67
N ARG A 103 9.90 -2.32 -6.36
CA ARG A 103 10.75 -3.18 -5.54
C ARG A 103 11.05 -2.49 -4.22
N VAL A 104 10.95 -3.25 -3.13
CA VAL A 104 11.37 -2.81 -1.79
C VAL A 104 12.73 -3.44 -1.52
N ASP A 105 13.72 -2.60 -1.24
CA ASP A 105 15.08 -3.03 -0.95
C ASP A 105 15.41 -2.77 0.52
N ASP A 106 16.01 -3.77 1.17
CA ASP A 106 16.56 -3.66 2.51
C ASP A 106 18.09 -3.74 2.40
N SER A 107 18.76 -2.61 2.61
CA SER A 107 20.21 -2.51 2.43
C SER A 107 21.02 -3.27 3.49
N GLY A 108 20.37 -3.69 4.58
CA GLY A 108 21.06 -4.39 5.66
C GLY A 108 21.97 -3.48 6.51
N THR A 109 21.74 -2.18 6.49
CA THR A 109 22.57 -1.21 7.24
C THR A 109 22.22 -1.11 8.74
N GLY A 110 21.25 -1.89 9.21
CA GLY A 110 20.89 -1.97 10.62
C GLY A 110 19.70 -1.15 11.05
N ASP A 111 19.14 -0.32 10.15
CA ASP A 111 18.04 0.61 10.47
C ASP A 111 16.65 0.05 10.15
N SER A 112 16.57 -1.23 9.79
CA SER A 112 15.31 -1.91 9.52
C SER A 112 15.07 -2.99 10.57
N ALA A 113 13.95 -3.69 10.45
CA ALA A 113 13.58 -4.77 11.37
C ALA A 113 14.62 -5.90 11.40
N ARG A 114 15.33 -6.12 10.28
CA ARG A 114 16.37 -7.15 10.23
C ARG A 114 17.64 -6.77 10.99
N GLY A 115 17.86 -5.48 11.25
CA GLY A 115 19.09 -5.01 11.87
C GLY A 115 20.30 -5.42 11.04
N ASP A 116 21.26 -6.09 11.66
CA ASP A 116 22.47 -6.61 10.98
C ASP A 116 22.37 -8.11 10.65
N PHE A 117 21.20 -8.69 10.79
CA PHE A 117 20.98 -10.08 10.41
C PHE A 117 20.90 -10.20 8.89
N HIS A 118 21.69 -11.09 8.29
CA HIS A 118 21.78 -11.26 6.84
C HIS A 118 21.20 -12.59 6.33
N GLY A 119 20.62 -13.39 7.21
CA GLY A 119 19.99 -14.64 6.84
C GLY A 119 18.64 -14.44 6.17
N ARG A 120 18.03 -15.55 5.78
CA ARG A 120 16.68 -15.54 5.23
C ARG A 120 15.70 -14.97 6.24
N TRP A 121 14.85 -14.06 5.78
CA TRP A 121 13.82 -13.43 6.61
C TRP A 121 12.45 -13.56 5.93
N PRO A 122 11.74 -14.66 6.17
CA PRO A 122 10.43 -14.85 5.56
C PRO A 122 9.37 -13.96 6.22
N GLY A 123 8.27 -13.77 5.53
CA GLY A 123 7.12 -13.03 6.01
C GLY A 123 6.60 -12.06 4.97
N VAL A 124 5.33 -11.72 5.07
CA VAL A 124 4.63 -10.88 4.12
C VAL A 124 4.88 -9.40 4.40
N VAL A 125 5.05 -9.08 5.66
CA VAL A 125 5.39 -7.73 6.12
C VAL A 125 6.62 -7.81 7.02
N ARG A 126 7.29 -6.67 7.18
CA ARG A 126 8.50 -6.59 8.02
C ARG A 126 8.44 -5.30 8.82
N PRO A 127 7.54 -5.22 9.81
CA PRO A 127 7.43 -4.01 10.61
C PRO A 127 8.62 -3.86 11.55
N LEU A 128 9.09 -2.63 11.70
CA LEU A 128 10.06 -2.29 12.73
C LEU A 128 9.30 -1.99 14.00
N LEU A 129 9.34 -2.94 14.92
CA LEU A 129 8.60 -2.83 16.18
C LEU A 129 9.49 -2.22 17.26
N GLU A 130 8.86 -1.54 18.20
CA GLU A 130 9.55 -1.05 19.38
C GLU A 130 9.68 -2.19 20.39
N TRP A 131 10.90 -2.39 20.88
CA TRP A 131 11.21 -3.43 21.84
C TRP A 131 11.63 -2.80 23.16
N ARG A 132 11.24 -3.46 24.25
CA ARG A 132 11.66 -3.10 25.58
C ARG A 132 11.92 -4.38 26.38
N THR A 133 13.13 -4.52 26.88
CA THR A 133 13.53 -5.69 27.65
C THR A 133 13.92 -5.25 29.06
N LYS A 134 13.36 -5.91 30.06
CA LYS A 134 13.76 -5.71 31.46
C LYS A 134 14.58 -6.90 31.89
N TYR A 135 15.65 -6.61 32.64
CA TYR A 135 16.48 -7.64 33.27
C TYR A 135 16.17 -7.73 34.75
N LEU A 136 15.91 -8.93 35.24
CA LEU A 136 15.72 -9.19 36.65
C LEU A 136 16.75 -10.22 37.08
N PRO A 137 17.74 -9.84 37.93
CA PRO A 137 18.76 -10.78 38.38
C PRO A 137 18.17 -11.95 39.15
N ALA A 138 18.76 -13.12 38.99
CA ALA A 138 18.36 -14.34 39.68
C ALA A 138 18.72 -14.29 41.18
#